data_ceb068a3e17684d4dc3eb32efe5a9e70
#
_entry.id   ceb068a3e17684d4dc3eb32efe5a9e70
#
_cell.length_a   1.000
_cell.length_b   1.000
_cell.length_c   1.000
_cell.angle_alpha   90.00
_cell.angle_beta   90.00
_cell.angle_gamma   90.00
#
_symmetry.space_group_name_H-M   'P 1'
#
loop_
_entity.id
_entity.type
_entity.pdbx_description
1 polymer ?
#
loop_
_entity_poly.entity_id
_entity_poly.type
_entity_poly.pdbx_seq_one_letter_code
_entity_poly.pdbx_strand_id
1 'polypeptide(L)'
;MTDLFENYGRLPFSLTKGQGVYLYDDKGNKYLDFTSGIGVMNLGYTFEKGKNAVKVQLDSLPHLSNLYQNPLQEEVAAKLSQNHKYKAFFCNSGTEANEAALKLTRLIKAGHKILAFTDGFHGRTFGAMSATMQEKIQAGFAPLLPDFVATPYNDVAALQQVVENEKIGAIIFEIVQGEGGVLPIRADFVQALKSCQQNGILLIVDEVQTGIGRTGNLFSFEHFGFEPDIFTVAKALANGLPTGAMLAKNHYAHYFSAGKHGSTFGGNPLAMACANQVLTAMDNDFLENITDKGNFFLNLLTEKLSVKSTVKRIRGLGLMIGIQLADEKKVPEVLALLRENGLACSVSRTRCHSFIATTCHDQRRIAKRSRIIGETFMTDSQITAQILTESLKYFLKYRDQTVVIKYGGNAMIDEKVKESILKDILLLKTVGIKVVLVHGGGPAIGELLEKYEQKSQFVQGLRVTNKKTAQLALTALAGKVNTSLVQDINRLGGNAIGVSGIDGKLIEAKPISEDLGYVGEITAIHPEIIERINQTDAVPVIASAAIGLDGEIYNVNADTAASRIAGSLCAEQFILLSDVRGLYGNFPDEGSFIDEINLTNLEKLVKEKKLLTA
;
A
#
# COMPACT_ATOMS: atom_id res chain seq x y z
N MET A 1 -19.84 -24.66 0.80
CA MET A 1 -19.36 -25.45 -0.37
C MET A 1 -19.28 -24.49 -1.56
N THR A 2 -18.30 -24.64 -2.43
CA THR A 2 -18.19 -23.87 -3.68
C THR A 2 -18.47 -24.80 -4.85
N ASP A 3 -19.16 -24.30 -5.88
CA ASP A 3 -19.41 -25.05 -7.13
C ASP A 3 -18.26 -24.88 -8.14
N LEU A 4 -17.17 -24.22 -7.74
CA LEU A 4 -15.99 -23.98 -8.56
C LEU A 4 -14.94 -25.06 -8.33
N PHE A 5 -14.22 -25.46 -9.39
CA PHE A 5 -13.03 -26.28 -9.23
C PHE A 5 -11.98 -25.60 -8.37
N GLU A 6 -11.28 -26.36 -7.54
CA GLU A 6 -10.21 -25.88 -6.65
C GLU A 6 -8.83 -25.82 -7.33
N ASN A 7 -8.80 -25.44 -8.59
CA ASN A 7 -7.60 -25.35 -9.42
C ASN A 7 -6.77 -24.07 -9.16
N TYR A 8 -7.26 -23.18 -8.30
CA TYR A 8 -6.56 -21.98 -7.84
C TYR A 8 -6.40 -21.98 -6.32
N GLY A 9 -5.21 -21.65 -5.83
CA GLY A 9 -4.98 -21.35 -4.40
C GLY A 9 -5.58 -19.99 -4.03
N ARG A 10 -6.90 -19.93 -3.79
CA ARG A 10 -7.60 -18.69 -3.45
C ARG A 10 -7.24 -18.21 -2.06
N LEU A 11 -7.06 -16.89 -1.90
CA LEU A 11 -6.88 -16.25 -0.60
C LEU A 11 -8.24 -16.19 0.14
N PRO A 12 -8.24 -16.26 1.49
CA PRO A 12 -9.46 -16.35 2.30
C PRO A 12 -10.17 -15.00 2.51
N PHE A 13 -10.20 -14.14 1.51
CA PHE A 13 -10.94 -12.88 1.52
C PHE A 13 -11.39 -12.50 0.10
N SER A 14 -12.46 -11.70 0.02
CA SER A 14 -13.08 -11.31 -1.24
C SER A 14 -12.73 -9.87 -1.58
N LEU A 15 -12.20 -9.62 -2.77
CA LEU A 15 -12.00 -8.28 -3.30
C LEU A 15 -13.25 -7.87 -4.08
N THR A 16 -13.88 -6.77 -3.67
CA THR A 16 -15.20 -6.37 -4.19
C THR A 16 -15.17 -5.05 -4.97
N LYS A 17 -14.11 -4.24 -4.83
CA LYS A 17 -14.01 -2.93 -5.47
C LYS A 17 -12.57 -2.63 -5.89
N GLY A 18 -12.42 -2.02 -7.08
CA GLY A 18 -11.16 -1.41 -7.54
C GLY A 18 -11.34 0.10 -7.78
N GLN A 19 -10.39 0.92 -7.31
CA GLN A 19 -10.42 2.37 -7.52
C GLN A 19 -9.00 2.94 -7.68
N GLY A 20 -8.73 3.59 -8.80
CA GLY A 20 -7.38 4.05 -9.13
C GLY A 20 -6.42 2.87 -9.20
N VAL A 21 -5.47 2.82 -8.29
CA VAL A 21 -4.48 1.76 -8.13
C VAL A 21 -4.73 0.88 -6.90
N TYR A 22 -5.91 0.97 -6.32
CA TYR A 22 -6.26 0.27 -5.08
C TYR A 22 -7.36 -0.76 -5.29
N LEU A 23 -7.25 -1.85 -4.56
CA LEU A 23 -8.29 -2.85 -4.36
C LEU A 23 -8.86 -2.73 -2.94
N TYR A 24 -10.11 -3.11 -2.79
CA TYR A 24 -10.81 -3.13 -1.49
C TYR A 24 -11.49 -4.47 -1.31
N ASP A 25 -11.37 -5.01 -0.10
CA ASP A 25 -12.06 -6.24 0.27
C ASP A 25 -13.51 -5.97 0.75
N ASP A 26 -14.22 -7.02 1.11
CA ASP A 26 -15.59 -6.99 1.62
C ASP A 26 -15.71 -6.36 3.02
N LYS A 27 -14.59 -6.20 3.72
CA LYS A 27 -14.50 -5.52 5.03
C LYS A 27 -14.06 -4.06 4.91
N GLY A 28 -13.81 -3.56 3.69
CA GLY A 28 -13.34 -2.21 3.43
C GLY A 28 -11.82 -2.00 3.57
N ASN A 29 -11.04 -3.05 3.83
CA ASN A 29 -9.58 -2.93 3.85
C ASN A 29 -9.06 -2.57 2.46
N LYS A 30 -8.05 -1.71 2.43
CA LYS A 30 -7.48 -1.11 1.23
C LYS A 30 -6.11 -1.68 0.92
N TYR A 31 -5.93 -2.18 -0.29
CA TYR A 31 -4.68 -2.74 -0.78
C TYR A 31 -4.17 -1.94 -1.98
N LEU A 32 -2.91 -1.51 -1.93
CA LEU A 32 -2.23 -0.98 -3.11
C LEU A 32 -1.87 -2.14 -4.03
N ASP A 33 -2.43 -2.16 -5.24
CA ASP A 33 -2.29 -3.28 -6.17
C ASP A 33 -0.99 -3.20 -6.97
N PHE A 34 -0.01 -4.00 -6.56
CA PHE A 34 1.22 -4.24 -7.33
C PHE A 34 1.13 -5.48 -8.23
N THR A 35 -0.02 -6.16 -8.28
CA THR A 35 -0.25 -7.28 -9.21
C THR A 35 -0.81 -6.81 -10.54
N SER A 36 -1.53 -5.70 -10.54
CA SER A 36 -2.30 -5.22 -11.71
C SER A 36 -3.20 -6.30 -12.31
N GLY A 37 -3.74 -7.22 -11.48
CA GLY A 37 -4.47 -8.38 -12.00
C GLY A 37 -3.60 -9.31 -12.86
N ILE A 38 -2.33 -9.50 -12.48
CA ILE A 38 -1.28 -10.22 -13.24
C ILE A 38 -0.94 -9.49 -14.55
N GLY A 39 -0.72 -8.17 -14.47
CA GLY A 39 -0.30 -7.32 -15.60
C GLY A 39 -1.42 -6.96 -16.56
N VAL A 40 -2.66 -6.93 -16.10
CA VAL A 40 -3.85 -6.61 -16.90
C VAL A 40 -4.26 -5.14 -16.78
N MET A 41 -4.29 -4.61 -15.55
CA MET A 41 -4.83 -3.29 -15.25
C MET A 41 -3.76 -2.19 -15.36
N ASN A 42 -3.15 -2.01 -16.54
CA ASN A 42 -2.05 -1.05 -16.73
C ASN A 42 -2.47 0.39 -16.40
N LEU A 43 -3.69 0.79 -16.76
CA LEU A 43 -4.23 2.13 -16.53
C LEU A 43 -5.06 2.22 -15.23
N GLY A 44 -5.00 1.17 -14.39
CA GLY A 44 -5.73 1.10 -13.12
C GLY A 44 -7.23 0.88 -13.27
N TYR A 45 -7.92 0.87 -12.11
CA TYR A 45 -9.33 0.49 -12.02
C TYR A 45 -10.32 1.62 -12.37
N THR A 46 -9.84 2.87 -12.52
CA THR A 46 -10.68 4.04 -12.85
C THR A 46 -10.27 4.70 -14.17
N PHE A 47 -9.93 3.90 -15.18
CA PHE A 47 -9.66 4.41 -16.52
C PHE A 47 -10.96 4.84 -17.21
N GLU A 48 -11.40 6.08 -16.97
CA GLU A 48 -12.71 6.58 -17.39
C GLU A 48 -12.90 6.63 -18.91
N LYS A 49 -11.84 6.97 -19.69
CA LYS A 49 -11.93 6.99 -21.17
C LYS A 49 -12.31 5.60 -21.70
N GLY A 50 -11.67 4.53 -21.20
CA GLY A 50 -11.98 3.16 -21.59
C GLY A 50 -13.39 2.74 -21.14
N LYS A 51 -13.76 3.01 -19.88
CA LYS A 51 -15.10 2.69 -19.35
C LYS A 51 -16.21 3.38 -20.14
N ASN A 52 -16.04 4.65 -20.48
CA ASN A 52 -17.04 5.40 -21.24
C ASN A 52 -17.16 4.89 -22.68
N ALA A 53 -16.03 4.57 -23.33
CA ALA A 53 -16.04 3.97 -24.66
C ALA A 53 -16.81 2.62 -24.66
N VAL A 54 -16.60 1.79 -23.64
CA VAL A 54 -17.34 0.51 -23.49
C VAL A 54 -18.84 0.74 -23.27
N LYS A 55 -19.24 1.72 -22.44
CA LYS A 55 -20.65 2.03 -22.20
C LYS A 55 -21.34 2.46 -23.50
N VAL A 56 -20.75 3.39 -24.24
CA VAL A 56 -21.27 3.84 -25.54
C VAL A 56 -21.37 2.69 -26.53
N GLN A 57 -20.36 1.82 -26.58
CA GLN A 57 -20.35 0.67 -27.47
C GLN A 57 -21.37 -0.40 -27.08
N LEU A 58 -21.61 -0.59 -25.77
CA LEU A 58 -22.63 -1.51 -25.25
C LEU A 58 -24.04 -1.08 -25.67
N ASP A 59 -24.31 0.22 -25.64
CA ASP A 59 -25.61 0.78 -26.02
C ASP A 59 -25.85 0.73 -27.56
N SER A 60 -24.77 0.63 -28.36
CA SER A 60 -24.88 0.60 -29.84
C SER A 60 -24.80 -0.81 -30.40
N LEU A 61 -23.66 -1.48 -30.28
CA LEU A 61 -23.43 -2.82 -30.87
C LEU A 61 -22.48 -3.63 -29.99
N PRO A 62 -22.99 -4.48 -29.08
CA PRO A 62 -22.16 -5.22 -28.12
C PRO A 62 -21.39 -6.39 -28.76
N HIS A 63 -21.87 -6.96 -29.86
CA HIS A 63 -21.22 -8.05 -30.57
C HIS A 63 -21.44 -7.94 -32.09
N LEU A 64 -20.42 -8.35 -32.85
CA LEU A 64 -20.48 -8.46 -34.30
C LEU A 64 -19.67 -9.70 -34.74
N SER A 65 -20.24 -10.49 -35.64
CA SER A 65 -19.50 -11.62 -36.25
C SER A 65 -18.36 -11.10 -37.12
N ASN A 66 -17.21 -11.79 -37.10
CA ASN A 66 -16.05 -11.49 -37.95
C ASN A 66 -16.31 -11.73 -39.46
N LEU A 67 -17.54 -12.09 -39.83
CA LEU A 67 -17.99 -12.09 -41.22
C LEU A 67 -18.31 -10.68 -41.73
N TYR A 68 -18.44 -9.69 -40.84
CA TYR A 68 -18.71 -8.31 -41.17
C TYR A 68 -17.49 -7.43 -40.84
N GLN A 69 -17.36 -6.33 -41.56
CA GLN A 69 -16.34 -5.34 -41.26
C GLN A 69 -16.61 -4.63 -39.91
N ASN A 70 -15.58 -4.43 -39.13
CA ASN A 70 -15.65 -3.73 -37.86
C ASN A 70 -14.61 -2.59 -37.84
N PRO A 71 -15.04 -1.32 -37.97
CA PRO A 71 -14.13 -0.18 -37.97
C PRO A 71 -13.21 -0.10 -36.74
N LEU A 72 -13.71 -0.49 -35.55
CA LEU A 72 -12.90 -0.51 -34.32
C LEU A 72 -11.76 -1.54 -34.38
N GLN A 73 -11.98 -2.68 -35.04
CA GLN A 73 -10.90 -3.66 -35.26
C GLN A 73 -9.82 -3.07 -36.16
N GLU A 74 -10.21 -2.38 -37.25
CA GLU A 74 -9.26 -1.75 -38.17
C GLU A 74 -8.44 -0.65 -37.47
N GLU A 75 -9.09 0.18 -36.65
CA GLU A 75 -8.40 1.23 -35.89
C GLU A 75 -7.39 0.63 -34.89
N VAL A 76 -7.78 -0.41 -34.14
CA VAL A 76 -6.90 -1.08 -33.18
C VAL A 76 -5.77 -1.80 -33.92
N ALA A 77 -6.06 -2.49 -35.03
CA ALA A 77 -5.05 -3.15 -35.85
C ALA A 77 -4.04 -2.14 -36.41
N ALA A 78 -4.49 -0.98 -36.89
CA ALA A 78 -3.60 0.08 -37.38
C ALA A 78 -2.63 0.57 -36.30
N LYS A 79 -3.11 0.80 -35.06
CA LYS A 79 -2.28 1.21 -33.93
C LYS A 79 -1.27 0.15 -33.50
N LEU A 80 -1.62 -1.13 -33.59
CA LEU A 80 -0.73 -2.25 -33.24
C LEU A 80 0.27 -2.59 -34.35
N SER A 81 -0.01 -2.25 -35.60
CA SER A 81 0.71 -2.73 -36.79
C SER A 81 2.06 -2.09 -37.05
N GLN A 82 2.50 -1.17 -36.21
CA GLN A 82 3.79 -0.46 -36.39
C GLN A 82 3.99 0.11 -37.81
N ASN A 83 3.16 1.07 -38.18
CA ASN A 83 3.15 1.66 -39.51
C ASN A 83 2.86 0.65 -40.64
N HIS A 84 1.88 -0.21 -40.42
CA HIS A 84 1.41 -1.24 -41.37
C HIS A 84 2.44 -2.32 -41.72
N LYS A 85 3.47 -2.53 -40.92
CA LYS A 85 4.42 -3.65 -41.11
C LYS A 85 3.82 -5.01 -40.81
N TYR A 86 2.80 -5.05 -39.92
CA TYR A 86 2.16 -6.27 -39.42
C TYR A 86 0.67 -6.33 -39.75
N LYS A 87 0.14 -7.54 -39.86
CA LYS A 87 -1.29 -7.85 -39.89
C LYS A 87 -1.72 -8.47 -38.58
N ALA A 88 -2.88 -8.08 -38.07
CA ALA A 88 -3.42 -8.55 -36.80
C ALA A 88 -4.50 -9.62 -37.00
N PHE A 89 -4.50 -10.64 -36.15
CA PHE A 89 -5.60 -11.54 -35.89
C PHE A 89 -6.03 -11.37 -34.43
N PHE A 90 -7.28 -11.00 -34.18
CA PHE A 90 -7.81 -10.81 -32.82
C PHE A 90 -8.41 -12.09 -32.26
N CYS A 91 -8.21 -12.28 -30.94
CA CYS A 91 -8.74 -13.40 -30.13
C CYS A 91 -9.12 -12.89 -28.72
N ASN A 92 -9.32 -13.78 -27.74
CA ASN A 92 -9.87 -13.39 -26.42
C ASN A 92 -8.85 -13.48 -25.28
N SER A 93 -7.67 -14.02 -25.52
CA SER A 93 -6.67 -14.29 -24.49
C SER A 93 -5.27 -14.39 -25.08
N GLY A 94 -4.24 -14.32 -24.19
CA GLY A 94 -2.84 -14.53 -24.60
C GLY A 94 -2.57 -15.95 -25.07
N THR A 95 -3.21 -16.96 -24.47
CA THR A 95 -3.05 -18.36 -24.92
C THR A 95 -3.60 -18.56 -26.34
N GLU A 96 -4.75 -17.96 -26.68
CA GLU A 96 -5.30 -18.00 -28.05
C GLU A 96 -4.41 -17.24 -29.04
N ALA A 97 -3.82 -16.12 -28.65
CA ALA A 97 -2.87 -15.39 -29.48
C ALA A 97 -1.63 -16.24 -29.78
N ASN A 98 -1.09 -16.93 -28.78
CA ASN A 98 0.03 -17.84 -28.95
C ASN A 98 -0.34 -19.08 -29.79
N GLU A 99 -1.56 -19.65 -29.62
CA GLU A 99 -2.06 -20.72 -30.50
C GLU A 99 -2.09 -20.27 -31.96
N ALA A 100 -2.57 -19.06 -32.23
CA ALA A 100 -2.58 -18.50 -33.59
C ALA A 100 -1.15 -18.34 -34.14
N ALA A 101 -0.19 -17.88 -33.34
CA ALA A 101 1.22 -17.75 -33.71
C ALA A 101 1.85 -19.14 -34.02
N LEU A 102 1.60 -20.13 -33.18
CA LEU A 102 2.09 -21.50 -33.37
C LEU A 102 1.48 -22.15 -34.65
N LYS A 103 0.19 -21.94 -34.87
CA LYS A 103 -0.50 -22.45 -36.10
C LYS A 103 0.04 -21.77 -37.36
N LEU A 104 0.21 -20.45 -37.34
CA LEU A 104 0.81 -19.72 -38.47
C LEU A 104 2.24 -20.22 -38.73
N THR A 105 3.02 -20.42 -37.71
CA THR A 105 4.39 -20.96 -37.81
C THR A 105 4.41 -22.32 -38.47
N ARG A 106 3.50 -23.22 -38.13
CA ARG A 106 3.40 -24.56 -38.77
C ARG A 106 3.03 -24.50 -40.24
N LEU A 107 2.28 -23.47 -40.66
CA LEU A 107 1.99 -23.23 -42.09
C LEU A 107 3.22 -22.71 -42.84
N ILE A 108 4.02 -21.83 -42.23
CA ILE A 108 5.21 -21.23 -42.84
C ILE A 108 6.40 -22.20 -42.83
N LYS A 109 6.59 -22.94 -41.75
CA LYS A 109 7.72 -23.83 -41.47
C LYS A 109 7.31 -25.30 -41.27
N ALA A 110 6.54 -25.82 -42.20
CA ALA A 110 6.08 -27.22 -42.14
C ALA A 110 7.22 -28.21 -41.90
N GLY A 111 7.04 -29.15 -40.98
CA GLY A 111 8.02 -30.18 -40.62
C GLY A 111 9.26 -29.68 -39.86
N HIS A 112 9.21 -28.45 -39.33
CA HIS A 112 10.26 -27.91 -38.43
C HIS A 112 9.77 -27.91 -36.98
N LYS A 113 10.72 -28.00 -36.05
CA LYS A 113 10.47 -27.88 -34.62
C LYS A 113 10.34 -26.43 -34.19
N ILE A 114 9.62 -26.21 -33.08
CA ILE A 114 9.52 -24.91 -32.40
C ILE A 114 10.34 -24.98 -31.10
N LEU A 115 11.29 -24.07 -30.95
CA LEU A 115 12.08 -23.94 -29.74
C LEU A 115 11.41 -22.98 -28.78
N ALA A 116 11.34 -23.38 -27.50
CA ALA A 116 10.92 -22.54 -26.40
C ALA A 116 11.91 -22.65 -25.23
N PHE A 117 11.86 -21.71 -24.29
CA PHE A 117 12.84 -21.66 -23.19
C PHE A 117 12.26 -22.20 -21.88
N THR A 118 13.12 -22.87 -21.11
CA THR A 118 12.77 -23.34 -19.77
C THR A 118 12.27 -22.18 -18.91
N ASP A 119 11.32 -22.47 -18.02
CA ASP A 119 10.63 -21.49 -17.16
C ASP A 119 9.77 -20.43 -17.90
N GLY A 120 9.69 -20.46 -19.23
CA GLY A 120 8.79 -19.64 -20.02
C GLY A 120 7.32 -20.02 -19.81
N PHE A 121 6.40 -19.07 -20.02
CA PHE A 121 4.96 -19.32 -19.91
C PHE A 121 4.21 -18.71 -21.09
N HIS A 122 3.59 -19.55 -21.91
CA HIS A 122 2.88 -19.13 -23.12
C HIS A 122 1.39 -19.45 -23.11
N GLY A 123 0.88 -20.18 -22.10
CA GLY A 123 -0.54 -20.45 -21.93
C GLY A 123 -0.87 -21.85 -21.42
N ARG A 124 -2.17 -22.16 -21.38
CA ARG A 124 -2.74 -23.39 -20.81
C ARG A 124 -3.51 -24.25 -21.80
N THR A 125 -3.70 -23.81 -23.06
CA THR A 125 -4.22 -24.64 -24.14
C THR A 125 -3.13 -25.59 -24.60
N PHE A 126 -3.46 -26.69 -25.25
CA PHE A 126 -2.50 -27.75 -25.57
C PHE A 126 -1.30 -27.27 -26.41
N GLY A 127 -1.49 -26.41 -27.40
CA GLY A 127 -0.38 -25.85 -28.17
C GLY A 127 0.49 -24.90 -27.36
N ALA A 128 -0.12 -23.93 -26.70
CA ALA A 128 0.58 -22.97 -25.86
C ALA A 128 1.24 -23.66 -24.64
N MET A 129 0.62 -24.70 -24.07
CA MET A 129 1.17 -25.51 -23.00
C MET A 129 2.38 -26.34 -23.48
N SER A 130 2.35 -26.84 -24.72
CA SER A 130 3.50 -27.54 -25.32
C SER A 130 4.71 -26.61 -25.48
N ALA A 131 4.50 -25.31 -25.68
CA ALA A 131 5.55 -24.29 -25.68
C ALA A 131 5.93 -23.79 -24.26
N THR A 132 5.10 -24.07 -23.24
CA THR A 132 5.36 -23.69 -21.85
C THR A 132 6.27 -24.73 -21.19
N MET A 133 7.58 -24.50 -21.20
CA MET A 133 8.60 -25.47 -20.75
C MET A 133 8.73 -25.46 -19.22
N GLN A 134 7.61 -25.84 -18.55
CA GLN A 134 7.51 -25.99 -17.10
C GLN A 134 6.87 -27.35 -16.77
N GLU A 135 7.64 -28.26 -16.19
CA GLU A 135 7.20 -29.61 -15.85
C GLU A 135 5.88 -29.64 -15.05
N LYS A 136 5.74 -28.78 -14.04
CA LYS A 136 4.53 -28.68 -13.20
C LYS A 136 3.26 -28.32 -13.99
N ILE A 137 3.42 -27.60 -15.10
CA ILE A 137 2.29 -27.17 -15.94
C ILE A 137 1.89 -28.28 -16.89
N GLN A 138 2.87 -29.04 -17.39
CA GLN A 138 2.69 -30.12 -18.35
C GLN A 138 2.30 -31.45 -17.70
N ALA A 139 2.59 -31.63 -16.40
CA ALA A 139 2.35 -32.87 -15.67
C ALA A 139 0.88 -33.31 -15.75
N GLY A 140 0.63 -34.57 -16.17
CA GLY A 140 -0.68 -35.16 -16.27
C GLY A 140 -1.43 -34.87 -17.58
N PHE A 141 -0.87 -34.06 -18.49
CA PHE A 141 -1.53 -33.71 -19.78
C PHE A 141 -0.89 -34.37 -21.02
N ALA A 142 0.05 -35.29 -20.81
CA ALA A 142 0.64 -36.03 -21.93
C ALA A 142 -0.40 -36.94 -22.64
N PRO A 143 -0.29 -37.13 -23.99
CA PRO A 143 0.74 -36.60 -24.86
C PRO A 143 0.52 -35.13 -25.24
N LEU A 144 1.58 -34.32 -25.17
CA LEU A 144 1.56 -32.94 -25.66
C LEU A 144 1.74 -32.91 -27.19
N LEU A 145 1.59 -31.72 -27.79
CA LEU A 145 1.86 -31.60 -29.23
C LEU A 145 3.36 -31.88 -29.51
N PRO A 146 3.66 -32.63 -30.57
CA PRO A 146 5.04 -32.96 -30.94
C PRO A 146 5.78 -31.75 -31.49
N ASP A 147 7.10 -31.90 -31.65
CA ASP A 147 7.99 -30.96 -32.32
C ASP A 147 8.22 -29.66 -31.55
N PHE A 148 8.22 -29.72 -30.21
CA PHE A 148 8.71 -28.68 -29.33
C PHE A 148 10.04 -29.09 -28.70
N VAL A 149 11.00 -28.14 -28.63
CA VAL A 149 12.31 -28.34 -28.04
C VAL A 149 12.56 -27.29 -26.95
N ALA A 150 13.06 -27.74 -25.80
CA ALA A 150 13.41 -26.87 -24.68
C ALA A 150 14.92 -26.54 -24.65
N THR A 151 15.26 -25.29 -24.32
CA THR A 151 16.64 -24.89 -24.00
C THR A 151 16.65 -23.84 -22.88
N PRO A 152 17.75 -23.72 -22.08
CA PRO A 152 17.83 -22.70 -21.07
C PRO A 152 17.73 -21.28 -21.63
N TYR A 153 17.00 -20.41 -20.91
CA TYR A 153 16.90 -18.99 -21.25
C TYR A 153 18.18 -18.23 -20.90
N ASN A 154 18.60 -17.29 -21.77
CA ASN A 154 19.85 -16.54 -21.62
C ASN A 154 21.13 -17.40 -21.68
N ASP A 155 21.09 -18.57 -22.28
CA ASP A 155 22.26 -19.40 -22.54
C ASP A 155 22.54 -19.48 -24.05
N VAL A 156 23.51 -18.67 -24.51
CA VAL A 156 23.87 -18.56 -25.93
C VAL A 156 24.42 -19.90 -26.46
N ALA A 157 25.25 -20.58 -25.67
CA ALA A 157 25.89 -21.84 -26.10
C ALA A 157 24.86 -22.95 -26.26
N ALA A 158 23.92 -23.07 -25.31
CA ALA A 158 22.83 -24.04 -25.40
C ALA A 158 21.90 -23.74 -26.58
N LEU A 159 21.59 -22.47 -26.85
CA LEU A 159 20.80 -22.07 -28.01
C LEU A 159 21.48 -22.46 -29.32
N GLN A 160 22.76 -22.16 -29.49
CA GLN A 160 23.55 -22.51 -30.68
C GLN A 160 23.57 -24.03 -30.90
N GLN A 161 23.88 -24.79 -29.83
CA GLN A 161 23.89 -26.25 -29.89
C GLN A 161 22.57 -26.85 -30.39
N VAL A 162 21.42 -26.33 -29.89
CA VAL A 162 20.11 -26.84 -30.32
C VAL A 162 19.82 -26.46 -31.77
N VAL A 163 20.14 -25.22 -32.18
CA VAL A 163 19.90 -24.76 -33.56
C VAL A 163 20.76 -25.51 -34.59
N GLU A 164 21.97 -25.93 -34.20
CA GLU A 164 22.86 -26.71 -35.06
C GLU A 164 22.42 -28.19 -35.20
N ASN A 165 21.86 -28.76 -34.12
CA ASN A 165 21.55 -30.19 -34.10
C ASN A 165 20.08 -30.51 -34.43
N GLU A 166 19.18 -29.53 -34.40
CA GLU A 166 17.75 -29.70 -34.58
C GLU A 166 17.23 -28.82 -35.73
N LYS A 167 16.25 -29.34 -36.45
CA LYS A 167 15.62 -28.57 -37.54
C LYS A 167 14.61 -27.54 -36.96
N ILE A 168 15.12 -26.44 -36.43
CA ILE A 168 14.32 -25.38 -35.81
C ILE A 168 13.74 -24.48 -36.90
N GLY A 169 12.43 -24.27 -36.87
CA GLY A 169 11.72 -23.33 -37.76
C GLY A 169 11.33 -22.01 -37.08
N ALA A 170 11.12 -22.04 -35.77
CA ALA A 170 10.79 -20.86 -35.00
C ALA A 170 11.28 -20.97 -33.55
N ILE A 171 11.43 -19.80 -32.92
CA ILE A 171 11.75 -19.65 -31.50
C ILE A 171 10.68 -18.77 -30.89
N ILE A 172 9.98 -19.25 -29.84
CA ILE A 172 9.02 -18.48 -29.05
C ILE A 172 9.63 -18.10 -27.71
N PHE A 173 9.53 -16.81 -27.33
CA PHE A 173 10.11 -16.29 -26.09
C PHE A 173 9.46 -15.00 -25.61
N GLU A 174 9.65 -14.73 -24.32
CA GLU A 174 9.30 -13.47 -23.66
C GLU A 174 10.56 -12.58 -23.56
N ILE A 175 10.45 -11.25 -23.69
CA ILE A 175 11.57 -10.33 -23.42
C ILE A 175 11.88 -10.28 -21.92
N VAL A 176 10.88 -10.43 -21.07
CA VAL A 176 11.05 -10.67 -19.64
C VAL A 176 10.19 -11.87 -19.29
N GLN A 177 10.81 -12.98 -18.92
CA GLN A 177 10.07 -14.15 -18.43
C GLN A 177 9.34 -13.79 -17.13
N GLY A 178 8.00 -13.62 -17.19
CA GLY A 178 7.19 -13.26 -16.04
C GLY A 178 7.15 -14.36 -14.99
N GLU A 179 6.65 -15.53 -15.38
CA GLU A 179 6.56 -16.71 -14.51
C GLU A 179 7.94 -17.30 -14.17
N GLY A 180 8.94 -17.10 -15.00
CA GLY A 180 10.34 -17.47 -14.77
C GLY A 180 11.09 -16.61 -13.74
N GLY A 181 10.36 -15.73 -13.02
CA GLY A 181 10.94 -14.94 -11.94
C GLY A 181 11.34 -13.53 -12.33
N VAL A 182 10.61 -12.91 -13.25
CA VAL A 182 10.90 -11.59 -13.81
C VAL A 182 12.34 -11.52 -14.30
N LEU A 183 12.67 -12.41 -15.25
CA LEU A 183 14.01 -12.54 -15.80
C LEU A 183 14.12 -11.81 -17.14
N PRO A 184 14.75 -10.62 -17.21
CA PRO A 184 14.98 -9.91 -18.47
C PRO A 184 15.96 -10.68 -19.38
N ILE A 185 15.74 -10.55 -20.68
CA ILE A 185 16.65 -11.05 -21.71
C ILE A 185 17.98 -10.30 -21.66
N ARG A 186 19.07 -10.99 -21.90
CA ARG A 186 20.40 -10.39 -21.97
C ARG A 186 20.70 -9.92 -23.38
N ALA A 187 21.48 -8.84 -23.51
CA ALA A 187 21.83 -8.24 -24.79
C ALA A 187 22.60 -9.23 -25.72
N ASP A 188 23.51 -10.03 -25.17
CA ASP A 188 24.24 -11.06 -25.94
C ASP A 188 23.28 -12.15 -26.47
N PHE A 189 22.28 -12.51 -25.69
CA PHE A 189 21.27 -13.48 -26.09
C PHE A 189 20.35 -12.94 -27.19
N VAL A 190 20.00 -11.65 -27.15
CA VAL A 190 19.28 -10.97 -28.25
C VAL A 190 20.08 -11.03 -29.54
N GLN A 191 21.40 -10.82 -29.50
CA GLN A 191 22.23 -10.91 -30.70
C GLN A 191 22.24 -12.35 -31.28
N ALA A 192 22.29 -13.37 -30.41
CA ALA A 192 22.17 -14.76 -30.87
C ALA A 192 20.81 -15.03 -31.55
N LEU A 193 19.71 -14.51 -30.97
CA LEU A 193 18.39 -14.64 -31.59
C LEU A 193 18.29 -13.90 -32.93
N LYS A 194 18.87 -12.70 -33.04
CA LYS A 194 18.95 -11.99 -34.33
C LYS A 194 19.72 -12.79 -35.38
N SER A 195 20.78 -13.45 -34.98
CA SER A 195 21.53 -14.36 -35.89
C SER A 195 20.67 -15.54 -36.33
N CYS A 196 19.89 -16.13 -35.45
CA CYS A 196 18.91 -17.18 -35.81
C CYS A 196 17.89 -16.66 -36.82
N GLN A 197 17.36 -15.43 -36.65
CA GLN A 197 16.42 -14.82 -37.58
C GLN A 197 17.05 -14.59 -38.96
N GLN A 198 18.28 -14.10 -39.02
CA GLN A 198 19.02 -13.91 -40.27
C GLN A 198 19.23 -15.24 -41.03
N ASN A 199 19.34 -16.35 -40.31
CA ASN A 199 19.42 -17.70 -40.86
C ASN A 199 18.04 -18.31 -41.15
N GLY A 200 16.97 -17.51 -41.15
CA GLY A 200 15.63 -17.91 -41.57
C GLY A 200 14.79 -18.59 -40.49
N ILE A 201 15.18 -18.59 -39.24
CA ILE A 201 14.35 -19.06 -38.10
C ILE A 201 13.42 -17.93 -37.69
N LEU A 202 12.12 -18.20 -37.59
CA LEU A 202 11.13 -17.20 -37.20
C LEU A 202 11.28 -16.83 -35.72
N LEU A 203 11.25 -15.55 -35.39
CA LEU A 203 11.18 -15.08 -34.02
C LEU A 203 9.73 -14.75 -33.65
N ILE A 204 9.19 -15.42 -32.64
CA ILE A 204 7.88 -15.19 -32.03
C ILE A 204 8.10 -14.56 -30.67
N VAL A 205 7.78 -13.29 -30.51
CA VAL A 205 7.86 -12.62 -29.22
C VAL A 205 6.51 -12.62 -28.53
N ASP A 206 6.46 -13.24 -27.36
CA ASP A 206 5.30 -13.19 -26.48
C ASP A 206 5.32 -11.91 -25.66
N GLU A 207 4.54 -10.92 -26.14
CA GLU A 207 4.34 -9.61 -25.48
C GLU A 207 3.08 -9.58 -24.59
N VAL A 208 2.51 -10.74 -24.29
CA VAL A 208 1.27 -10.83 -23.49
C VAL A 208 1.40 -10.14 -22.15
N GLN A 209 2.56 -10.18 -21.50
CA GLN A 209 2.79 -9.51 -20.23
C GLN A 209 3.69 -8.28 -20.35
N THR A 210 4.64 -8.28 -21.27
CA THR A 210 5.65 -7.23 -21.43
C THR A 210 5.19 -6.06 -22.31
N GLY A 211 4.21 -6.28 -23.18
CA GLY A 211 3.69 -5.29 -24.10
C GLY A 211 2.75 -4.27 -23.48
N ILE A 212 2.21 -3.43 -24.34
CA ILE A 212 1.25 -2.37 -24.02
C ILE A 212 1.78 -1.45 -22.92
N GLY A 213 3.01 -0.95 -23.11
CA GLY A 213 3.64 0.04 -22.25
C GLY A 213 4.25 -0.48 -20.95
N ARG A 214 4.13 -1.76 -20.61
CA ARG A 214 4.61 -2.32 -19.34
C ARG A 214 6.07 -2.02 -19.05
N THR A 215 6.92 -2.10 -20.06
CA THR A 215 8.37 -1.95 -19.92
C THR A 215 8.90 -0.55 -20.25
N GLY A 216 8.01 0.41 -20.63
CA GLY A 216 8.37 1.76 -21.01
C GLY A 216 8.36 2.01 -22.52
N ASN A 217 8.22 0.97 -23.35
CA ASN A 217 7.92 1.05 -24.78
C ASN A 217 6.57 0.40 -25.05
N LEU A 218 5.94 0.70 -26.19
CA LEU A 218 4.67 0.06 -26.55
C LEU A 218 4.83 -1.46 -26.60
N PHE A 219 5.92 -1.93 -27.20
CA PHE A 219 6.36 -3.34 -27.19
C PHE A 219 7.77 -3.44 -26.65
N SER A 220 8.01 -4.46 -25.84
CA SER A 220 9.29 -4.62 -25.14
C SER A 220 10.46 -4.95 -26.05
N PHE A 221 10.25 -5.55 -27.22
CA PHE A 221 11.31 -5.83 -28.18
C PHE A 221 11.93 -4.53 -28.77
N GLU A 222 11.24 -3.40 -28.70
CA GLU A 222 11.73 -2.09 -29.16
C GLU A 222 12.96 -1.63 -28.39
N HIS A 223 13.11 -2.03 -27.10
CA HIS A 223 14.32 -1.75 -26.31
C HIS A 223 15.61 -2.30 -26.92
N PHE A 224 15.49 -3.32 -27.77
CA PHE A 224 16.63 -4.04 -28.35
C PHE A 224 16.80 -3.80 -29.86
N GLY A 225 15.97 -2.95 -30.44
CA GLY A 225 16.06 -2.52 -31.85
C GLY A 225 16.00 -3.70 -32.82
N PHE A 226 15.04 -4.62 -32.66
CA PHE A 226 14.75 -5.65 -33.66
C PHE A 226 13.25 -5.78 -33.91
N GLU A 227 12.89 -6.37 -35.04
CA GLU A 227 11.53 -6.60 -35.47
C GLU A 227 11.27 -8.12 -35.49
N PRO A 228 10.41 -8.65 -34.58
CA PRO A 228 10.04 -10.06 -34.62
C PRO A 228 9.26 -10.40 -35.90
N ASP A 229 9.24 -11.66 -36.28
CA ASP A 229 8.41 -12.12 -37.40
C ASP A 229 6.94 -12.20 -37.01
N ILE A 230 6.68 -12.62 -35.76
CA ILE A 230 5.38 -12.72 -35.13
C ILE A 230 5.50 -12.20 -33.70
N PHE A 231 4.47 -11.50 -33.22
CA PHE A 231 4.37 -11.20 -31.79
C PHE A 231 2.92 -11.29 -31.32
N THR A 232 2.72 -11.50 -30.03
CA THR A 232 1.41 -11.68 -29.42
C THR A 232 1.19 -10.70 -28.29
N VAL A 233 -0.02 -10.16 -28.16
CA VAL A 233 -0.43 -9.24 -27.11
C VAL A 233 -1.76 -9.67 -26.49
N ALA A 234 -1.97 -9.37 -25.22
CA ALA A 234 -3.24 -9.57 -24.52
C ALA A 234 -3.28 -8.71 -23.24
N LYS A 235 -3.81 -9.24 -22.16
CA LYS A 235 -3.80 -8.65 -20.79
C LYS A 235 -4.14 -7.16 -20.79
N ALA A 236 -3.11 -6.29 -20.80
CA ALA A 236 -3.27 -4.85 -20.73
C ALA A 236 -3.94 -4.23 -21.97
N LEU A 237 -4.05 -4.94 -23.07
CA LEU A 237 -4.56 -4.44 -24.35
C LEU A 237 -5.95 -3.78 -24.22
N ALA A 238 -6.84 -4.30 -23.38
CA ALA A 238 -8.14 -3.70 -23.11
C ALA A 238 -8.41 -3.47 -21.61
N ASN A 239 -7.36 -3.27 -20.82
CA ASN A 239 -7.41 -2.87 -19.40
C ASN A 239 -8.50 -3.57 -18.59
N GLY A 240 -8.60 -4.90 -18.70
CA GLY A 240 -9.52 -5.75 -17.94
C GLY A 240 -10.56 -6.49 -18.77
N LEU A 241 -10.83 -6.08 -20.01
CA LEU A 241 -11.70 -6.85 -20.91
C LEU A 241 -10.91 -7.97 -21.61
N PRO A 242 -11.48 -9.19 -21.70
CA PRO A 242 -10.85 -10.30 -22.40
C PRO A 242 -10.59 -9.97 -23.87
N THR A 243 -9.32 -9.94 -24.25
CA THR A 243 -8.88 -9.75 -25.64
C THR A 243 -7.41 -10.15 -25.77
N GLY A 244 -7.03 -10.49 -26.98
CA GLY A 244 -5.66 -10.73 -27.40
C GLY A 244 -5.52 -10.53 -28.90
N ALA A 245 -4.29 -10.44 -29.37
CA ALA A 245 -3.98 -10.40 -30.80
C ALA A 245 -2.66 -11.09 -31.08
N MET A 246 -2.59 -11.80 -32.20
CA MET A 246 -1.39 -12.23 -32.87
C MET A 246 -1.13 -11.28 -34.04
N LEU A 247 0.10 -10.78 -34.14
CA LEU A 247 0.55 -9.93 -35.23
C LEU A 247 1.70 -10.61 -35.96
N ALA A 248 1.63 -10.64 -37.28
CA ALA A 248 2.66 -11.22 -38.12
C ALA A 248 3.04 -10.27 -39.25
N LYS A 249 4.31 -10.29 -39.69
CA LYS A 249 4.77 -9.48 -40.82
C LYS A 249 3.89 -9.67 -42.04
N ASN A 250 3.62 -8.60 -42.77
CA ASN A 250 2.67 -8.57 -43.88
C ASN A 250 2.90 -9.66 -44.92
N HIS A 251 4.14 -10.02 -45.20
CA HIS A 251 4.46 -11.06 -46.18
C HIS A 251 4.04 -12.47 -45.77
N TYR A 252 3.67 -12.69 -44.51
CA TYR A 252 3.11 -13.96 -44.03
C TYR A 252 1.58 -14.01 -44.08
N ALA A 253 0.89 -12.91 -44.38
CA ALA A 253 -0.56 -12.83 -44.31
C ALA A 253 -1.29 -13.87 -45.21
N HIS A 254 -0.71 -14.21 -46.33
CA HIS A 254 -1.28 -15.18 -47.26
C HIS A 254 -1.40 -16.62 -46.72
N TYR A 255 -0.61 -16.97 -45.68
CA TYR A 255 -0.72 -18.26 -45.01
C TYR A 255 -1.99 -18.40 -44.15
N PHE A 256 -2.50 -17.25 -43.61
CA PHE A 256 -3.76 -17.22 -42.83
C PHE A 256 -4.93 -16.72 -43.69
N SER A 257 -5.16 -17.38 -44.81
CA SER A 257 -6.33 -17.14 -45.65
C SER A 257 -7.63 -17.61 -45.00
N ALA A 258 -8.77 -17.23 -45.58
CA ALA A 258 -10.10 -17.58 -45.08
C ALA A 258 -10.24 -19.07 -44.78
N GLY A 259 -10.82 -19.39 -43.63
CA GLY A 259 -11.05 -20.78 -43.16
C GLY A 259 -9.86 -21.45 -42.45
N LYS A 260 -8.67 -20.84 -42.42
CA LYS A 260 -7.49 -21.45 -41.76
C LYS A 260 -7.51 -21.29 -40.24
N HIS A 261 -8.08 -20.21 -39.74
CA HIS A 261 -8.24 -19.94 -38.31
C HIS A 261 -9.42 -19.01 -38.07
N GLY A 262 -9.96 -18.96 -36.83
CA GLY A 262 -11.08 -18.11 -36.51
C GLY A 262 -11.33 -18.02 -35.00
N SER A 263 -12.10 -17.01 -34.61
CA SER A 263 -12.60 -16.82 -33.26
C SER A 263 -13.98 -16.15 -33.34
N THR A 264 -14.95 -16.63 -32.58
CA THR A 264 -16.30 -16.05 -32.55
C THR A 264 -16.28 -14.67 -31.87
N PHE A 265 -15.56 -14.52 -30.77
CA PHE A 265 -15.52 -13.29 -29.98
C PHE A 265 -14.25 -12.46 -30.19
N GLY A 266 -13.26 -12.97 -30.91
CA GLY A 266 -12.02 -12.25 -31.18
C GLY A 266 -12.29 -10.94 -31.92
N GLY A 267 -11.74 -9.82 -31.40
CA GLY A 267 -12.03 -8.48 -31.90
C GLY A 267 -13.43 -7.97 -31.55
N ASN A 268 -14.01 -8.46 -30.44
CA ASN A 268 -15.31 -8.00 -29.96
C ASN A 268 -15.38 -6.47 -29.86
N PRO A 269 -16.47 -5.83 -30.34
CA PRO A 269 -16.60 -4.36 -30.34
C PRO A 269 -16.35 -3.69 -28.99
N LEU A 270 -16.82 -4.30 -27.87
CA LEU A 270 -16.61 -3.75 -26.52
C LEU A 270 -15.12 -3.74 -26.14
N ALA A 271 -14.42 -4.86 -26.41
CA ALA A 271 -12.99 -4.97 -26.14
C ALA A 271 -12.19 -4.03 -27.04
N MET A 272 -12.56 -3.89 -28.30
CA MET A 272 -11.89 -2.98 -29.27
C MET A 272 -12.12 -1.52 -28.91
N ALA A 273 -13.31 -1.13 -28.45
CA ALA A 273 -13.58 0.23 -27.97
C ALA A 273 -12.67 0.60 -26.78
N CYS A 274 -12.48 -0.33 -25.84
CA CYS A 274 -11.55 -0.11 -24.72
C CYS A 274 -10.09 -0.10 -25.19
N ALA A 275 -9.69 -1.09 -26.02
CA ALA A 275 -8.32 -1.22 -26.52
C ALA A 275 -7.89 0.02 -27.31
N ASN A 276 -8.79 0.60 -28.12
CA ASN A 276 -8.54 1.84 -28.83
C ASN A 276 -8.17 3.00 -27.90
N GLN A 277 -8.87 3.13 -26.77
CA GLN A 277 -8.57 4.15 -25.74
C GLN A 277 -7.28 3.82 -24.97
N VAL A 278 -6.99 2.56 -24.70
CA VAL A 278 -5.73 2.13 -24.07
C VAL A 278 -4.56 2.52 -24.96
N LEU A 279 -4.59 2.15 -26.24
CA LEU A 279 -3.51 2.46 -27.19
C LEU A 279 -3.35 3.96 -27.43
N THR A 280 -4.44 4.73 -27.41
CA THR A 280 -4.39 6.19 -27.48
C THR A 280 -3.70 6.82 -26.27
N ALA A 281 -3.80 6.18 -25.10
CA ALA A 281 -3.15 6.64 -23.87
C ALA A 281 -1.64 6.26 -23.80
N MET A 282 -1.16 5.40 -24.70
CA MET A 282 0.26 4.97 -24.76
C MET A 282 1.08 5.93 -25.67
N ASP A 283 0.96 7.25 -25.45
CA ASP A 283 1.79 8.23 -26.12
C ASP A 283 3.25 8.23 -25.58
N ASN A 284 4.13 8.95 -26.26
CA ASN A 284 5.55 8.98 -25.92
C ASN A 284 5.80 9.49 -24.49
N ASP A 285 5.09 10.55 -24.07
CA ASP A 285 5.25 11.14 -22.74
C ASP A 285 4.85 10.13 -21.64
N PHE A 286 3.77 9.38 -21.89
CA PHE A 286 3.31 8.34 -20.96
C PHE A 286 4.32 7.19 -20.89
N LEU A 287 4.86 6.73 -22.01
CA LEU A 287 5.84 5.64 -22.07
C LEU A 287 7.17 6.03 -21.41
N GLU A 288 7.66 7.25 -21.63
CA GLU A 288 8.84 7.81 -20.98
C GLU A 288 8.64 7.86 -19.45
N ASN A 289 7.48 8.34 -19.01
CA ASN A 289 7.13 8.37 -17.58
C ASN A 289 7.11 6.97 -16.93
N ILE A 290 6.73 5.91 -17.67
CA ILE A 290 6.83 4.52 -17.20
C ILE A 290 8.29 4.11 -17.03
N THR A 291 9.15 4.45 -17.97
CA THR A 291 10.59 4.18 -17.89
C THR A 291 11.19 4.83 -16.66
N ASP A 292 10.90 6.12 -16.44
CA ASP A 292 11.38 6.87 -15.28
C ASP A 292 10.91 6.28 -13.95
N LYS A 293 9.62 5.95 -13.86
CA LYS A 293 9.07 5.29 -12.67
C LYS A 293 9.70 3.92 -12.42
N GLY A 294 9.91 3.15 -13.48
CA GLY A 294 10.55 1.84 -13.39
C GLY A 294 11.97 1.94 -12.86
N ASN A 295 12.77 2.83 -13.43
CA ASN A 295 14.14 3.10 -13.00
C ASN A 295 14.18 3.62 -11.56
N PHE A 296 13.33 4.59 -11.22
CA PHE A 296 13.21 5.11 -9.86
C PHE A 296 12.91 3.99 -8.86
N PHE A 297 11.92 3.13 -9.16
CA PHE A 297 11.51 2.07 -8.26
C PHE A 297 12.58 0.97 -8.13
N LEU A 298 13.19 0.56 -9.23
CA LEU A 298 14.27 -0.43 -9.24
C LEU A 298 15.48 0.04 -8.43
N ASN A 299 15.90 1.31 -8.62
CA ASN A 299 17.01 1.91 -7.88
C ASN A 299 16.69 2.00 -6.38
N LEU A 300 15.48 2.44 -6.02
CA LEU A 300 15.05 2.55 -4.63
C LEU A 300 14.99 1.19 -3.91
N LEU A 301 14.51 0.15 -4.57
CA LEU A 301 14.52 -1.22 -4.04
C LEU A 301 15.94 -1.74 -3.91
N THR A 302 16.80 -1.50 -4.89
CA THR A 302 18.20 -1.91 -4.87
C THR A 302 18.94 -1.25 -3.72
N GLU A 303 18.79 0.06 -3.53
CA GLU A 303 19.38 0.80 -2.40
C GLU A 303 18.95 0.21 -1.05
N LYS A 304 17.65 -0.04 -0.88
CA LYS A 304 17.10 -0.50 0.41
C LYS A 304 17.32 -1.98 0.71
N LEU A 305 17.38 -2.81 -0.30
CA LEU A 305 17.32 -4.26 -0.13
C LEU A 305 18.61 -5.00 -0.49
N SER A 306 19.53 -4.42 -1.28
CA SER A 306 20.77 -5.10 -1.67
C SER A 306 21.67 -5.47 -0.49
N VAL A 307 21.57 -4.72 0.61
CA VAL A 307 22.31 -4.96 1.86
C VAL A 307 21.65 -6.02 2.76
N LYS A 308 20.47 -6.51 2.40
CA LYS A 308 19.72 -7.49 3.20
C LYS A 308 20.12 -8.91 2.80
N SER A 309 20.62 -9.70 3.75
CA SER A 309 20.98 -11.11 3.52
C SER A 309 19.80 -12.00 3.10
N THR A 310 18.57 -11.54 3.35
CA THR A 310 17.33 -12.22 2.94
C THR A 310 17.02 -12.06 1.45
N VAL A 311 17.63 -11.09 0.76
CA VAL A 311 17.42 -10.81 -0.67
C VAL A 311 18.62 -11.28 -1.47
N LYS A 312 18.37 -12.17 -2.43
CA LYS A 312 19.43 -12.71 -3.32
C LYS A 312 19.66 -11.83 -4.54
N ARG A 313 18.59 -11.31 -5.14
CA ARG A 313 18.64 -10.50 -6.38
C ARG A 313 17.40 -9.65 -6.56
N ILE A 314 17.58 -8.45 -7.12
CA ILE A 314 16.53 -7.58 -7.60
C ILE A 314 16.78 -7.36 -9.10
N ARG A 315 15.74 -7.42 -9.93
CA ARG A 315 15.84 -7.29 -11.38
C ARG A 315 14.51 -6.86 -11.98
N GLY A 316 14.52 -6.35 -13.20
CA GLY A 316 13.31 -5.96 -13.91
C GLY A 316 13.59 -5.11 -15.14
N LEU A 317 12.51 -4.74 -15.82
CA LEU A 317 12.50 -3.80 -16.94
C LEU A 317 11.21 -2.98 -16.88
N GLY A 318 11.33 -1.65 -16.84
CA GLY A 318 10.19 -0.75 -16.61
C GLY A 318 9.48 -1.07 -15.30
N LEU A 319 8.16 -1.19 -15.32
CA LEU A 319 7.34 -1.51 -14.14
C LEU A 319 7.07 -3.01 -13.97
N MET A 320 7.93 -3.86 -14.49
CA MET A 320 7.96 -5.29 -14.23
C MET A 320 9.21 -5.61 -13.42
N ILE A 321 9.08 -5.71 -12.10
CA ILE A 321 10.20 -5.84 -11.16
C ILE A 321 10.02 -7.09 -10.31
N GLY A 322 11.11 -7.83 -10.09
CA GLY A 322 11.15 -9.04 -9.29
C GLY A 322 12.21 -8.97 -8.19
N ILE A 323 11.86 -9.46 -6.99
CA ILE A 323 12.76 -9.64 -5.86
C ILE A 323 12.89 -11.13 -5.59
N GLN A 324 14.10 -11.67 -5.71
CA GLN A 324 14.40 -13.06 -5.38
C GLN A 324 14.91 -13.16 -3.95
N LEU A 325 14.27 -14.01 -3.14
CA LEU A 325 14.73 -14.30 -1.79
C LEU A 325 15.90 -15.28 -1.79
N ALA A 326 16.75 -15.19 -0.76
CA ALA A 326 17.79 -16.17 -0.49
C ALA A 326 17.20 -17.52 -0.05
N ASP A 327 16.11 -17.49 0.72
CA ASP A 327 15.33 -18.66 1.12
C ASP A 327 13.91 -18.58 0.53
N GLU A 328 13.64 -19.43 -0.46
CA GLU A 328 12.37 -19.48 -1.17
C GLU A 328 11.19 -19.94 -0.29
N LYS A 329 11.45 -20.68 0.79
CA LYS A 329 10.43 -21.14 1.72
C LYS A 329 9.74 -20.00 2.48
N LYS A 330 10.41 -18.84 2.57
CA LYS A 330 9.89 -17.63 3.21
C LYS A 330 8.94 -16.81 2.32
N VAL A 331 8.79 -17.17 1.05
CA VAL A 331 7.94 -16.45 0.09
C VAL A 331 6.48 -16.29 0.57
N PRO A 332 5.80 -17.36 1.06
CA PRO A 332 4.41 -17.21 1.54
C PRO A 332 4.29 -16.26 2.76
N GLU A 333 5.24 -16.33 3.69
CA GLU A 333 5.30 -15.47 4.88
C GLU A 333 5.46 -14.00 4.48
N VAL A 334 6.41 -13.70 3.61
CA VAL A 334 6.65 -12.33 3.12
C VAL A 334 5.43 -11.78 2.38
N LEU A 335 4.76 -12.58 1.56
CA LEU A 335 3.52 -12.15 0.90
C LEU A 335 2.38 -11.89 1.89
N ALA A 336 2.28 -12.66 2.95
CA ALA A 336 1.30 -12.44 4.01
C ALA A 336 1.56 -11.10 4.71
N LEU A 337 2.80 -10.84 5.13
CA LEU A 337 3.21 -9.58 5.77
C LEU A 337 3.01 -8.36 4.85
N LEU A 338 3.35 -8.45 3.57
CA LEU A 338 3.10 -7.37 2.60
C LEU A 338 1.59 -7.06 2.50
N ARG A 339 0.76 -8.09 2.47
CA ARG A 339 -0.70 -7.97 2.40
C ARG A 339 -1.29 -7.37 3.67
N GLU A 340 -0.86 -7.81 4.86
CA GLU A 340 -1.24 -7.23 6.15
C GLU A 340 -0.90 -5.74 6.22
N ASN A 341 0.17 -5.33 5.55
CA ASN A 341 0.56 -3.93 5.38
C ASN A 341 -0.10 -3.22 4.18
N GLY A 342 -1.16 -3.80 3.62
CA GLY A 342 -1.94 -3.20 2.55
C GLY A 342 -1.25 -3.16 1.18
N LEU A 343 -0.34 -4.14 0.88
CA LEU A 343 0.22 -4.35 -0.45
C LEU A 343 -0.27 -5.68 -1.04
N ALA A 344 -0.86 -5.62 -2.22
CA ALA A 344 -1.16 -6.80 -3.02
C ALA A 344 0.00 -7.07 -3.99
N CYS A 345 0.72 -8.16 -3.77
CA CYS A 345 1.84 -8.61 -4.60
C CYS A 345 1.59 -10.05 -5.04
N SER A 346 2.22 -10.47 -6.13
CA SER A 346 2.15 -11.84 -6.64
C SER A 346 3.50 -12.55 -6.53
N VAL A 347 3.45 -13.88 -6.53
CA VAL A 347 4.63 -14.72 -6.67
C VAL A 347 4.72 -15.21 -8.12
N SER A 348 5.91 -15.15 -8.72
CA SER A 348 6.20 -15.96 -9.89
C SER A 348 6.55 -17.39 -9.43
N ARG A 349 6.13 -18.39 -10.18
CA ARG A 349 6.13 -19.79 -9.75
C ARG A 349 7.48 -20.38 -9.42
N THR A 350 8.54 -19.76 -9.87
CA THR A 350 9.85 -20.39 -9.89
C THR A 350 10.87 -19.82 -8.92
N ARG A 351 10.58 -18.97 -7.97
CA ARG A 351 11.61 -18.53 -6.99
C ARG A 351 11.71 -17.02 -6.72
N CYS A 352 10.73 -16.21 -7.18
CA CYS A 352 10.85 -14.77 -7.07
C CYS A 352 9.51 -14.12 -6.70
N HIS A 353 9.54 -13.10 -5.83
CA HIS A 353 8.41 -12.18 -5.73
C HIS A 353 8.41 -11.30 -6.98
N SER A 354 7.36 -11.36 -7.76
CA SER A 354 7.19 -10.41 -8.84
C SER A 354 6.34 -9.24 -8.37
N PHE A 355 6.87 -8.04 -8.52
CA PHE A 355 6.13 -6.81 -8.40
C PHE A 355 5.80 -6.31 -9.80
N ILE A 356 4.52 -6.33 -10.15
CA ILE A 356 4.05 -5.75 -11.39
C ILE A 356 3.26 -4.50 -11.00
N ALA A 357 3.94 -3.35 -10.98
CA ALA A 357 3.28 -2.08 -10.67
C ALA A 357 2.35 -1.66 -11.81
N THR A 358 1.20 -1.05 -11.47
CA THR A 358 0.39 -0.36 -12.47
C THR A 358 1.12 0.88 -12.95
N THR A 359 0.95 1.25 -14.20
CA THR A 359 1.55 2.46 -14.79
C THR A 359 1.02 3.75 -14.17
N CYS A 360 -0.11 3.68 -13.43
CA CYS A 360 -0.72 4.81 -12.73
C CYS A 360 -0.11 5.12 -11.35
N HIS A 361 0.86 4.33 -10.85
CA HIS A 361 1.53 4.64 -9.59
C HIS A 361 2.40 5.88 -9.73
N ASP A 362 2.19 6.89 -8.88
CA ASP A 362 3.10 8.04 -8.79
C ASP A 362 4.35 7.70 -7.94
N GLN A 363 5.42 8.47 -8.13
CA GLN A 363 6.69 8.26 -7.42
C GLN A 363 6.55 8.38 -5.89
N ARG A 364 5.65 9.24 -5.38
CA ARG A 364 5.43 9.41 -3.94
C ARG A 364 4.82 8.15 -3.33
N ARG A 365 3.86 7.52 -4.03
CA ARG A 365 3.25 6.26 -3.59
C ARG A 365 4.25 5.11 -3.63
N ILE A 366 5.08 5.05 -4.67
CA ILE A 366 6.17 4.09 -4.79
C ILE A 366 7.16 4.27 -3.62
N ALA A 367 7.61 5.50 -3.34
CA ALA A 367 8.54 5.80 -2.26
C ALA A 367 7.98 5.45 -0.87
N LYS A 368 6.71 5.81 -0.59
CA LYS A 368 6.06 5.49 0.68
C LYS A 368 5.99 3.98 0.94
N ARG A 369 5.74 3.18 -0.11
CA ARG A 369 5.55 1.73 0.02
C ARG A 369 6.84 0.93 -0.10
N SER A 370 7.90 1.47 -0.71
CA SER A 370 9.22 0.85 -0.66
C SER A 370 9.77 0.75 0.77
N ARG A 371 9.31 1.62 1.68
CA ARG A 371 9.61 1.51 3.10
C ARG A 371 9.00 0.23 3.69
N ILE A 372 7.72 -0.05 3.43
CA ILE A 372 7.04 -1.26 3.89
C ILE A 372 7.74 -2.51 3.33
N ILE A 373 8.08 -2.49 2.03
CA ILE A 373 8.84 -3.59 1.42
C ILE A 373 10.17 -3.77 2.14
N GLY A 374 10.91 -2.67 2.41
CA GLY A 374 12.18 -2.69 3.14
C GLY A 374 12.05 -3.26 4.55
N GLU A 375 11.02 -2.87 5.28
CA GLU A 375 10.74 -3.36 6.65
C GLU A 375 10.37 -4.85 6.65
N THR A 376 9.58 -5.33 5.69
CA THR A 376 9.20 -6.75 5.57
C THR A 376 10.40 -7.68 5.36
N PHE A 377 11.50 -7.20 4.79
CA PHE A 377 12.74 -7.96 4.58
C PHE A 377 13.78 -7.78 5.69
N MET A 378 13.42 -7.16 6.81
CA MET A 378 14.30 -7.02 7.97
C MET A 378 14.16 -8.21 8.93
N THR A 379 15.24 -8.56 9.61
CA THR A 379 15.16 -9.43 10.79
C THR A 379 14.62 -8.65 11.99
N ASP A 380 14.03 -9.32 12.98
CA ASP A 380 13.50 -8.68 14.19
C ASP A 380 14.57 -7.79 14.87
N SER A 381 15.80 -8.23 14.93
CA SER A 381 16.91 -7.44 15.48
C SER A 381 17.22 -6.19 14.64
N GLN A 382 17.10 -6.26 13.32
CA GLN A 382 17.31 -5.11 12.43
C GLN A 382 16.14 -4.12 12.50
N ILE A 383 14.89 -4.61 12.60
CA ILE A 383 13.69 -3.79 12.82
C ILE A 383 13.85 -3.02 14.14
N THR A 384 14.23 -3.71 15.20
CA THR A 384 14.46 -3.11 16.52
C THR A 384 15.57 -2.04 16.45
N ALA A 385 16.70 -2.33 15.82
CA ALA A 385 17.80 -1.38 15.67
C ALA A 385 17.42 -0.16 14.81
N GLN A 386 16.63 -0.34 13.77
CA GLN A 386 16.15 0.76 12.93
C GLN A 386 15.15 1.64 13.68
N ILE A 387 14.17 1.04 14.38
CA ILE A 387 13.20 1.77 15.21
C ILE A 387 13.94 2.61 16.26
N LEU A 388 14.91 2.02 16.94
CA LEU A 388 15.75 2.74 17.92
C LEU A 388 16.51 3.90 17.27
N THR A 389 17.14 3.68 16.11
CA THR A 389 17.91 4.72 15.40
C THR A 389 17.01 5.85 14.89
N GLU A 390 15.85 5.54 14.36
CA GLU A 390 14.87 6.53 13.91
C GLU A 390 14.27 7.31 15.10
N SER A 391 14.03 6.63 16.22
CA SER A 391 13.52 7.22 17.46
C SER A 391 14.54 8.16 18.11
N LEU A 392 15.84 7.89 17.98
CA LEU A 392 16.91 8.76 18.52
C LEU A 392 16.82 10.20 18.04
N LYS A 393 16.40 10.46 16.79
CA LYS A 393 16.21 11.83 16.27
C LYS A 393 15.18 12.61 17.07
N TYR A 394 14.07 11.92 17.41
CA TYR A 394 12.98 12.53 18.18
C TYR A 394 13.40 12.71 19.64
N PHE A 395 14.08 11.72 20.23
CA PHE A 395 14.61 11.85 21.60
C PHE A 395 15.59 13.00 21.69
N LEU A 396 16.50 13.18 20.75
CA LEU A 396 17.43 14.31 20.72
C LEU A 396 16.71 15.65 20.51
N LYS A 397 15.65 15.69 19.68
CA LYS A 397 14.86 16.89 19.45
C LYS A 397 14.13 17.35 20.70
N TYR A 398 13.54 16.43 21.45
CA TYR A 398 12.71 16.73 22.62
C TYR A 398 13.46 16.63 23.95
N ARG A 399 14.72 16.26 23.95
CA ARG A 399 15.56 16.21 25.13
C ARG A 399 15.60 17.58 25.82
N ASP A 400 15.46 17.60 27.13
CA ASP A 400 15.38 18.80 27.97
C ASP A 400 14.16 19.70 27.73
N GLN A 401 13.29 19.35 26.73
CA GLN A 401 12.03 20.06 26.51
C GLN A 401 10.95 19.60 27.49
N THR A 402 10.00 20.48 27.76
CA THR A 402 8.86 20.17 28.63
C THR A 402 7.69 19.69 27.80
N VAL A 403 7.09 18.55 28.21
CA VAL A 403 5.86 17.99 27.67
C VAL A 403 4.83 17.88 28.78
N VAL A 404 3.68 18.53 28.62
CA VAL A 404 2.57 18.44 29.58
C VAL A 404 1.54 17.45 29.05
N ILE A 405 1.20 16.48 29.86
CA ILE A 405 0.22 15.42 29.54
C ILE A 405 -0.98 15.55 30.46
N LYS A 406 -2.16 15.80 29.90
CA LYS A 406 -3.40 15.70 30.66
C LYS A 406 -3.91 14.25 30.63
N TYR A 407 -4.13 13.70 31.79
CA TYR A 407 -4.59 12.33 32.01
C TYR A 407 -5.98 12.32 32.68
N GLY A 408 -6.95 11.61 32.06
CA GLY A 408 -8.32 11.58 32.57
C GLY A 408 -9.23 10.65 31.78
N GLY A 409 -10.53 10.66 32.07
CA GLY A 409 -11.54 9.88 31.39
C GLY A 409 -11.44 8.37 31.66
N ASN A 410 -11.90 7.57 30.70
CA ASN A 410 -11.88 6.10 30.77
C ASN A 410 -10.47 5.49 30.81
N ALA A 411 -9.46 6.23 30.35
CA ALA A 411 -8.05 5.85 30.46
C ALA A 411 -7.59 5.62 31.91
N MET A 412 -8.32 6.16 32.90
CA MET A 412 -8.05 5.96 34.31
C MET A 412 -8.72 4.70 34.90
N ILE A 413 -9.65 4.11 34.17
CA ILE A 413 -10.49 3.00 34.66
C ILE A 413 -9.93 1.64 34.23
N ASP A 414 -9.39 1.54 33.00
CA ASP A 414 -8.78 0.30 32.51
C ASP A 414 -7.33 0.19 32.99
N GLU A 415 -7.06 -0.78 33.86
CA GLU A 415 -5.74 -1.00 34.46
C GLU A 415 -4.65 -1.32 33.44
N LYS A 416 -4.96 -1.99 32.30
CA LYS A 416 -3.97 -2.29 31.27
C LYS A 416 -3.60 -1.05 30.47
N VAL A 417 -4.59 -0.22 30.12
CA VAL A 417 -4.39 1.06 29.44
C VAL A 417 -3.59 2.01 30.35
N LYS A 418 -3.96 2.09 31.62
CA LYS A 418 -3.24 2.89 32.63
C LYS A 418 -1.77 2.49 32.70
N GLU A 419 -1.49 1.19 32.86
CA GLU A 419 -0.10 0.70 32.97
C GLU A 419 0.71 0.99 31.69
N SER A 420 0.11 0.86 30.50
CA SER A 420 0.77 1.20 29.23
C SER A 420 1.14 2.68 29.16
N ILE A 421 0.20 3.57 29.47
CA ILE A 421 0.43 5.02 29.47
C ILE A 421 1.52 5.42 30.45
N LEU A 422 1.52 4.84 31.68
CA LEU A 422 2.54 5.15 32.67
C LEU A 422 3.92 4.64 32.26
N LYS A 423 4.03 3.52 31.56
CA LYS A 423 5.28 3.03 30.95
C LYS A 423 5.79 3.99 29.87
N ASP A 424 4.90 4.53 29.03
CA ASP A 424 5.27 5.51 28.00
C ASP A 424 5.76 6.82 28.63
N ILE A 425 5.10 7.30 29.70
CA ILE A 425 5.55 8.47 30.47
C ILE A 425 6.95 8.26 31.05
N LEU A 426 7.21 7.07 31.62
CA LEU A 426 8.53 6.72 32.16
C LEU A 426 9.59 6.62 31.04
N LEU A 427 9.23 6.11 29.89
CA LEU A 427 10.12 6.07 28.72
C LEU A 427 10.51 7.50 28.30
N LEU A 428 9.55 8.41 28.16
CA LEU A 428 9.81 9.82 27.85
C LEU A 428 10.75 10.46 28.88
N LYS A 429 10.52 10.22 30.16
CA LYS A 429 11.41 10.71 31.23
C LYS A 429 12.82 10.14 31.12
N THR A 430 12.94 8.82 30.86
CA THR A 430 14.22 8.12 30.73
C THR A 430 15.08 8.66 29.58
N VAL A 431 14.46 9.09 28.47
CA VAL A 431 15.19 9.69 27.33
C VAL A 431 15.48 11.18 27.50
N GLY A 432 15.18 11.75 28.67
CA GLY A 432 15.55 13.11 29.06
C GLY A 432 14.51 14.19 28.78
N ILE A 433 13.25 13.81 28.54
CA ILE A 433 12.13 14.76 28.37
C ILE A 433 11.58 15.12 29.75
N LYS A 434 11.30 16.40 30.00
CA LYS A 434 10.67 16.90 31.23
C LYS A 434 9.16 16.67 31.12
N VAL A 435 8.66 15.55 31.64
CA VAL A 435 7.23 15.21 31.59
C VAL A 435 6.52 15.76 32.81
N VAL A 436 5.39 16.44 32.61
CA VAL A 436 4.47 16.91 33.63
C VAL A 436 3.12 16.26 33.43
N LEU A 437 2.65 15.51 34.43
CA LEU A 437 1.37 14.81 34.37
C LEU A 437 0.31 15.59 35.14
N VAL A 438 -0.74 16.05 34.46
CA VAL A 438 -1.87 16.74 35.08
C VAL A 438 -3.10 15.83 35.00
N HIS A 439 -3.78 15.60 36.12
CA HIS A 439 -4.93 14.71 36.13
C HIS A 439 -6.19 15.36 36.69
N GLY A 440 -7.33 14.84 36.23
CA GLY A 440 -8.64 15.03 36.85
C GLY A 440 -9.01 13.82 37.72
N GLY A 441 -10.30 13.65 37.98
CA GLY A 441 -10.79 12.55 38.81
C GLY A 441 -12.32 12.56 38.98
N GLY A 442 -13.05 12.92 37.92
CA GLY A 442 -14.52 12.98 37.96
C GLY A 442 -15.21 11.77 38.56
N PRO A 443 -14.85 10.53 38.16
CA PRO A 443 -15.38 9.32 38.74
C PRO A 443 -15.09 9.17 40.26
N ALA A 444 -13.85 9.42 40.67
CA ALA A 444 -13.45 9.34 42.09
C ALA A 444 -14.14 10.41 42.96
N ILE A 445 -14.35 11.61 42.41
CA ILE A 445 -15.14 12.65 43.09
C ILE A 445 -16.59 12.19 43.21
N GLY A 446 -17.18 11.62 42.14
CA GLY A 446 -18.55 11.11 42.17
C GLY A 446 -18.77 10.04 43.23
N GLU A 447 -17.88 9.03 43.28
CA GLU A 447 -17.90 7.95 44.29
C GLU A 447 -17.83 8.50 45.73
N LEU A 448 -16.96 9.50 45.93
CA LEU A 448 -16.81 10.09 47.26
C LEU A 448 -18.04 10.93 47.67
N LEU A 449 -18.62 11.69 46.72
CA LEU A 449 -19.83 12.45 46.97
C LEU A 449 -21.03 11.52 47.31
N GLU A 450 -21.18 10.42 46.60
CA GLU A 450 -22.21 9.43 46.85
C GLU A 450 -22.05 8.84 48.25
N LYS A 451 -20.84 8.45 48.66
CA LYS A 451 -20.53 7.93 49.99
C LYS A 451 -20.87 8.92 51.13
N TYR A 452 -20.75 10.21 50.85
CA TYR A 452 -21.08 11.28 51.82
C TYR A 452 -22.48 11.89 51.58
N GLU A 453 -23.33 11.23 50.81
CA GLU A 453 -24.73 11.62 50.52
C GLU A 453 -24.85 13.03 49.97
N GLN A 454 -23.84 13.50 49.18
CA GLN A 454 -23.87 14.79 48.51
C GLN A 454 -24.39 14.63 47.06
N LYS A 455 -25.42 15.41 46.70
CA LYS A 455 -25.94 15.39 45.35
C LYS A 455 -24.97 16.07 44.39
N SER A 456 -24.66 15.41 43.25
CA SER A 456 -23.88 15.98 42.17
C SER A 456 -24.81 16.63 41.13
N GLN A 457 -24.61 17.91 40.85
CA GLN A 457 -25.32 18.67 39.81
C GLN A 457 -24.31 19.24 38.82
N PHE A 458 -24.69 19.33 37.55
CA PHE A 458 -23.85 19.88 36.50
C PHE A 458 -24.58 20.99 35.77
N VAL A 459 -23.89 22.09 35.50
CA VAL A 459 -24.37 23.21 34.68
C VAL A 459 -23.30 23.44 33.60
N GLN A 460 -23.70 23.36 32.34
CA GLN A 460 -22.82 23.52 31.16
C GLN A 460 -21.53 22.66 31.25
N GLY A 461 -21.64 21.40 31.71
CA GLY A 461 -20.52 20.51 31.86
C GLY A 461 -19.64 20.72 33.10
N LEU A 462 -19.88 21.76 33.89
CA LEU A 462 -19.19 22.05 35.13
C LEU A 462 -19.99 21.54 36.34
N ARG A 463 -19.32 20.94 37.29
CA ARG A 463 -19.94 20.41 38.53
C ARG A 463 -20.20 21.56 39.49
N VAL A 464 -21.46 21.82 39.82
CA VAL A 464 -21.83 22.78 40.88
C VAL A 464 -21.17 22.32 42.19
N THR A 465 -20.39 23.20 42.82
CA THR A 465 -19.48 22.84 43.90
C THR A 465 -19.72 23.75 45.10
N ASN A 466 -20.37 23.25 46.15
CA ASN A 466 -20.44 23.97 47.44
C ASN A 466 -19.13 23.74 48.24
N LYS A 467 -18.95 24.43 49.37
CA LYS A 467 -17.72 24.37 50.19
C LYS A 467 -17.36 22.94 50.59
N LYS A 468 -18.36 22.12 50.99
CA LYS A 468 -18.16 20.73 51.38
C LYS A 468 -17.78 19.88 50.18
N THR A 469 -18.41 20.12 49.03
CA THR A 469 -18.09 19.45 47.78
C THR A 469 -16.66 19.77 47.32
N ALA A 470 -16.20 21.02 47.48
CA ALA A 470 -14.82 21.42 47.17
C ALA A 470 -13.80 20.64 48.01
N GLN A 471 -14.06 20.50 49.29
CA GLN A 471 -13.20 19.70 50.21
C GLN A 471 -13.16 18.23 49.82
N LEU A 472 -14.32 17.64 49.48
CA LEU A 472 -14.42 16.25 49.05
C LEU A 472 -13.72 16.06 47.68
N ALA A 473 -13.85 17.02 46.75
CA ALA A 473 -13.13 17.03 45.49
C ALA A 473 -11.62 17.01 45.70
N LEU A 474 -11.09 17.88 46.56
CA LEU A 474 -9.66 17.89 46.91
C LEU A 474 -9.24 16.56 47.49
N THR A 475 -10.01 16.00 48.42
CA THR A 475 -9.73 14.66 49.03
C THR A 475 -9.66 13.57 47.97
N ALA A 476 -10.59 13.56 47.01
CA ALA A 476 -10.59 12.60 45.90
C ALA A 476 -9.38 12.80 45.00
N LEU A 477 -9.14 14.01 44.58
CA LEU A 477 -8.08 14.35 43.63
C LEU A 477 -6.68 14.16 44.23
N ALA A 478 -6.36 14.84 45.33
CA ALA A 478 -5.02 14.80 45.94
C ALA A 478 -4.79 13.54 46.78
N GLY A 479 -5.81 13.06 47.51
CA GLY A 479 -5.68 11.91 48.41
C GLY A 479 -5.81 10.56 47.70
N LYS A 480 -6.77 10.39 46.80
CA LYS A 480 -7.03 9.09 46.16
C LYS A 480 -6.34 8.98 44.80
N VAL A 481 -6.66 9.85 43.85
CA VAL A 481 -6.21 9.72 42.47
C VAL A 481 -4.72 10.02 42.34
N ASN A 482 -4.26 11.17 42.84
CA ASN A 482 -2.87 11.59 42.76
C ASN A 482 -1.94 10.55 43.43
N THR A 483 -2.26 10.16 44.65
CA THR A 483 -1.47 9.18 45.39
C THR A 483 -1.41 7.81 44.71
N SER A 484 -2.52 7.34 44.08
CA SER A 484 -2.54 6.12 43.28
C SER A 484 -1.62 6.22 42.04
N LEU A 485 -1.65 7.32 41.31
CA LEU A 485 -0.78 7.52 40.16
C LEU A 485 0.71 7.55 40.55
N VAL A 486 1.05 8.25 41.61
CA VAL A 486 2.41 8.28 42.18
C VAL A 486 2.86 6.86 42.57
N GLN A 487 1.99 6.11 43.25
CA GLN A 487 2.26 4.72 43.65
C GLN A 487 2.51 3.84 42.42
N ASP A 488 1.67 3.93 41.40
CA ASP A 488 1.80 3.12 40.18
C ASP A 488 3.07 3.45 39.39
N ILE A 489 3.43 4.75 39.23
CA ILE A 489 4.68 5.15 38.60
C ILE A 489 5.88 4.60 39.37
N ASN A 490 5.88 4.70 40.69
CA ASN A 490 6.97 4.20 41.52
C ASN A 490 7.05 2.65 41.48
N ARG A 491 5.91 1.95 41.44
CA ARG A 491 5.84 0.49 41.26
C ARG A 491 6.43 0.03 39.92
N LEU A 492 6.30 0.82 38.89
CA LEU A 492 6.86 0.57 37.55
C LEU A 492 8.36 0.93 37.44
N GLY A 493 9.01 1.29 38.55
CA GLY A 493 10.43 1.61 38.60
C GLY A 493 10.77 3.08 38.29
N GLY A 494 9.76 3.94 38.21
CA GLY A 494 9.94 5.37 38.07
C GLY A 494 10.09 6.08 39.42
N ASN A 495 10.20 7.43 39.35
CA ASN A 495 10.15 8.31 40.49
C ASN A 495 9.08 9.37 40.22
N ALA A 496 8.13 9.59 41.12
CA ALA A 496 7.06 10.57 40.95
C ALA A 496 6.80 11.35 42.24
N ILE A 497 6.49 12.62 42.10
CA ILE A 497 6.11 13.51 43.20
C ILE A 497 4.71 14.06 42.89
N GLY A 498 3.75 13.73 43.76
CA GLY A 498 2.39 14.23 43.68
C GLY A 498 2.25 15.58 44.38
N VAL A 499 1.64 16.53 43.68
CA VAL A 499 1.24 17.83 44.21
C VAL A 499 -0.16 18.19 43.72
N SER A 500 -0.83 19.08 44.44
CA SER A 500 -2.07 19.69 43.99
C SER A 500 -1.81 21.15 43.55
N GLY A 501 -2.74 21.75 42.86
CA GLY A 501 -2.62 23.16 42.48
C GLY A 501 -2.58 24.14 43.69
N ILE A 502 -2.88 23.65 44.91
CA ILE A 502 -2.79 24.43 46.15
C ILE A 502 -1.35 24.51 46.62
N ASP A 503 -0.56 23.45 46.42
CA ASP A 503 0.83 23.37 46.89
C ASP A 503 1.70 24.42 46.18
N GLY A 504 2.38 25.24 47.00
CA GLY A 504 3.16 26.36 46.48
C GLY A 504 2.32 27.41 45.72
N LYS A 505 1.00 27.43 45.91
CA LYS A 505 0.05 28.28 45.15
C LYS A 505 0.15 28.05 43.64
N LEU A 506 0.43 26.83 43.23
CA LEU A 506 0.67 26.47 41.82
C LEU A 506 -0.47 26.96 40.89
N ILE A 507 -1.74 26.84 41.36
CA ILE A 507 -2.93 27.28 40.62
C ILE A 507 -3.72 28.24 41.48
N GLU A 508 -3.74 29.52 41.10
CA GLU A 508 -4.64 30.51 41.72
C GLU A 508 -5.93 30.62 40.91
N ALA A 509 -7.07 30.72 41.63
CA ALA A 509 -8.37 30.84 41.00
C ALA A 509 -9.30 31.79 41.74
N LYS A 510 -10.32 32.29 41.03
CA LYS A 510 -11.46 33.02 41.59
C LYS A 510 -12.76 32.27 41.23
N PRO A 511 -13.87 32.50 41.92
CA PRO A 511 -15.14 31.88 41.54
C PRO A 511 -15.58 32.30 40.13
N ILE A 512 -16.13 31.35 39.33
CA ILE A 512 -16.67 31.65 37.99
C ILE A 512 -17.99 32.43 38.13
N SER A 513 -18.90 31.94 38.98
CA SER A 513 -20.20 32.56 39.26
C SER A 513 -20.72 32.12 40.63
N GLU A 514 -21.63 32.86 41.20
CA GLU A 514 -22.29 32.48 42.45
C GLU A 514 -23.07 31.17 42.34
N ASP A 515 -23.72 30.91 41.18
CA ASP A 515 -24.50 29.70 40.94
C ASP A 515 -23.64 28.42 40.90
N LEU A 516 -22.40 28.51 40.48
CA LEU A 516 -21.46 27.40 40.45
C LEU A 516 -20.70 27.20 41.78
N GLY A 517 -20.72 28.22 42.67
CA GLY A 517 -20.06 28.19 43.96
C GLY A 517 -18.53 28.12 43.87
N TYR A 518 -17.94 27.07 44.45
CA TYR A 518 -16.47 26.89 44.49
C TYR A 518 -15.90 26.25 43.21
N VAL A 519 -16.45 26.58 42.06
CA VAL A 519 -15.83 26.30 40.75
C VAL A 519 -14.94 27.44 40.37
N GLY A 520 -13.65 27.16 40.11
CA GLY A 520 -12.65 28.17 39.90
C GLY A 520 -12.34 28.50 38.45
N GLU A 521 -12.30 29.81 38.12
CA GLU A 521 -11.61 30.34 36.95
C GLU A 521 -10.14 30.58 37.29
N ILE A 522 -9.20 29.96 36.59
CA ILE A 522 -7.77 30.10 36.85
C ILE A 522 -7.31 31.53 36.51
N THR A 523 -6.76 32.22 37.50
CA THR A 523 -6.26 33.59 37.36
C THR A 523 -4.75 33.63 37.14
N ALA A 524 -3.97 32.75 37.80
CA ALA A 524 -2.53 32.66 37.65
C ALA A 524 -2.05 31.21 37.81
N ILE A 525 -0.89 30.91 37.21
CA ILE A 525 -0.12 29.68 37.43
C ILE A 525 1.28 30.09 37.89
N HIS A 526 1.75 29.47 38.96
CA HIS A 526 3.07 29.67 39.58
C HIS A 526 3.89 28.38 39.41
N PRO A 527 4.63 28.20 38.29
CA PRO A 527 5.21 26.92 37.90
C PRO A 527 6.46 26.51 38.70
N GLU A 528 6.95 27.31 39.63
CA GLU A 528 8.23 27.15 40.29
C GLU A 528 8.36 25.79 41.01
N ILE A 529 7.26 25.25 41.54
CA ILE A 529 7.27 23.93 42.19
C ILE A 529 7.47 22.81 41.15
N ILE A 530 6.85 22.95 39.98
CA ILE A 530 7.03 22.01 38.87
C ILE A 530 8.46 22.05 38.34
N GLU A 531 9.00 23.27 38.16
CA GLU A 531 10.37 23.48 37.70
C GLU A 531 11.40 22.87 38.66
N ARG A 532 11.21 22.99 39.98
CA ARG A 532 12.06 22.33 40.98
C ARG A 532 11.98 20.81 40.92
N ILE A 533 10.79 20.25 40.74
CA ILE A 533 10.60 18.79 40.59
C ILE A 533 11.28 18.33 39.28
N ASN A 534 11.14 19.08 38.20
CA ASN A 534 11.77 18.77 36.92
C ASN A 534 13.29 18.83 36.90
N GLN A 535 13.92 19.49 37.90
CA GLN A 535 15.39 19.46 38.10
C GLN A 535 15.85 18.11 38.67
N THR A 536 14.93 17.30 39.17
CA THR A 536 15.18 15.94 39.65
C THR A 536 14.81 14.90 38.58
N ASP A 537 15.00 13.64 38.89
CA ASP A 537 14.55 12.53 38.05
C ASP A 537 13.03 12.21 38.21
N ALA A 538 12.34 12.92 39.10
CA ALA A 538 10.93 12.68 39.38
C ALA A 538 9.99 13.26 38.30
N VAL A 539 8.85 12.63 38.13
CA VAL A 539 7.72 13.12 37.32
C VAL A 539 6.75 13.87 38.22
N PRO A 540 6.52 15.19 38.02
CA PRO A 540 5.49 15.91 38.76
C PRO A 540 4.09 15.43 38.33
N VAL A 541 3.27 15.02 39.29
CA VAL A 541 1.89 14.60 39.11
C VAL A 541 0.97 15.60 39.78
N ILE A 542 0.18 16.32 38.97
CA ILE A 542 -0.56 17.51 39.43
C ILE A 542 -2.06 17.21 39.50
N ALA A 543 -2.65 17.36 40.67
CA ALA A 543 -4.09 17.31 40.86
C ALA A 543 -4.74 18.69 40.55
N SER A 544 -5.83 18.68 39.79
CA SER A 544 -6.53 19.88 39.32
C SER A 544 -7.42 20.54 40.41
N ALA A 545 -6.81 21.00 41.49
CA ALA A 545 -7.44 21.83 42.50
C ALA A 545 -6.70 23.20 42.56
N ALA A 546 -7.36 24.24 42.99
CA ALA A 546 -6.78 25.59 43.05
C ALA A 546 -7.06 26.26 44.39
N ILE A 547 -6.26 27.30 44.70
CA ILE A 547 -6.48 28.17 45.89
C ILE A 547 -6.88 29.56 45.44
N GLY A 548 -7.85 30.13 46.12
CA GLY A 548 -8.22 31.54 45.90
C GLY A 548 -7.41 32.52 46.77
N LEU A 549 -7.40 33.78 46.37
CA LEU A 549 -6.84 34.88 47.19
C LEU A 549 -7.57 35.04 48.55
N ASP A 550 -8.80 34.55 48.61
CA ASP A 550 -9.63 34.43 49.82
C ASP A 550 -9.24 33.27 50.74
N GLY A 551 -8.28 32.44 50.34
CA GLY A 551 -7.83 31.25 51.04
C GLY A 551 -8.77 30.01 50.85
N GLU A 552 -9.80 30.13 50.06
CA GLU A 552 -10.73 29.04 49.78
C GLU A 552 -10.24 28.10 48.66
N ILE A 553 -10.74 26.85 48.68
CA ILE A 553 -10.37 25.82 47.72
C ILE A 553 -11.37 25.83 46.56
N TYR A 554 -10.85 25.85 45.36
CA TYR A 554 -11.64 25.81 44.14
C TYR A 554 -11.40 24.52 43.33
N ASN A 555 -12.50 23.91 42.88
CA ASN A 555 -12.45 22.82 41.90
C ASN A 555 -12.27 23.44 40.51
N VAL A 556 -11.23 23.05 39.79
CA VAL A 556 -10.94 23.54 38.44
C VAL A 556 -10.95 22.43 37.43
N ASN A 557 -11.38 22.75 36.22
CA ASN A 557 -11.38 21.76 35.11
C ASN A 557 -9.94 21.33 34.80
N ALA A 558 -9.70 20.02 34.72
CA ALA A 558 -8.37 19.46 34.53
C ALA A 558 -7.76 19.79 33.15
N ASP A 559 -8.56 19.91 32.09
CA ASP A 559 -8.08 20.27 30.76
C ASP A 559 -7.64 21.73 30.75
N THR A 560 -8.41 22.62 31.39
CA THR A 560 -8.05 24.02 31.57
C THR A 560 -6.79 24.16 32.44
N ALA A 561 -6.68 23.43 33.54
CA ALA A 561 -5.49 23.44 34.39
C ALA A 561 -4.25 22.97 33.62
N ALA A 562 -4.33 21.88 32.91
CA ALA A 562 -3.22 21.32 32.11
C ALA A 562 -2.79 22.28 30.99
N SER A 563 -3.75 22.86 30.27
CA SER A 563 -3.48 23.86 29.21
C SER A 563 -2.77 25.13 29.78
N ARG A 564 -3.24 25.65 30.92
CA ARG A 564 -2.62 26.83 31.58
C ARG A 564 -1.21 26.52 32.11
N ILE A 565 -1.01 25.33 32.69
CA ILE A 565 0.32 24.85 33.12
C ILE A 565 1.25 24.71 31.92
N ALA A 566 0.76 24.11 30.80
CA ALA A 566 1.57 24.02 29.59
C ALA A 566 2.01 25.37 29.05
N GLY A 567 1.11 26.35 29.04
CA GLY A 567 1.43 27.72 28.63
C GLY A 567 2.45 28.40 29.57
N SER A 568 2.31 28.26 30.90
CA SER A 568 3.23 28.87 31.88
C SER A 568 4.64 28.27 31.84
N LEU A 569 4.76 26.99 31.51
CA LEU A 569 6.03 26.26 31.33
C LEU A 569 6.65 26.44 29.96
N CYS A 570 6.01 27.16 29.05
CA CYS A 570 6.37 27.21 27.62
C CYS A 570 6.62 25.79 27.06
N ALA A 571 5.70 24.87 27.35
CA ALA A 571 5.84 23.46 26.97
C ALA A 571 5.93 23.32 25.46
N GLU A 572 6.90 22.53 24.98
CA GLU A 572 7.06 22.21 23.55
C GLU A 572 5.85 21.44 23.00
N GLN A 573 5.23 20.60 23.85
CA GLN A 573 4.02 19.88 23.51
C GLN A 573 3.02 19.82 24.67
N PHE A 574 1.74 19.89 24.32
CA PHE A 574 0.63 19.61 25.20
C PHE A 574 -0.20 18.44 24.63
N ILE A 575 -0.32 17.37 25.41
CA ILE A 575 -0.99 16.12 25.01
C ILE A 575 -2.25 15.94 25.85
N LEU A 576 -3.40 15.84 25.20
CA LEU A 576 -4.67 15.51 25.83
C LEU A 576 -4.98 14.03 25.59
N LEU A 577 -4.99 13.22 26.64
CA LEU A 577 -5.47 11.84 26.59
C LEU A 577 -6.97 11.85 26.87
N SER A 578 -7.77 11.45 25.88
CA SER A 578 -9.23 11.48 25.94
C SER A 578 -9.85 10.22 25.32
N ASP A 579 -11.15 10.05 25.52
CA ASP A 579 -11.92 8.90 25.02
C ASP A 579 -12.29 9.07 23.53
N VAL A 580 -12.00 10.20 22.93
CA VAL A 580 -12.25 10.48 21.51
C VAL A 580 -10.95 10.58 20.73
N ARG A 581 -10.98 10.16 19.47
CA ARG A 581 -9.79 10.11 18.61
C ARG A 581 -9.12 11.48 18.37
N GLY A 582 -9.87 12.57 18.48
CA GLY A 582 -9.37 13.93 18.25
C GLY A 582 -10.49 14.92 17.93
N LEU A 583 -10.20 15.92 17.10
CA LEU A 583 -11.15 16.95 16.72
C LEU A 583 -12.03 16.48 15.56
N TYR A 584 -13.30 16.88 15.60
CA TYR A 584 -14.30 16.61 14.57
C TYR A 584 -15.01 17.89 14.16
N GLY A 585 -15.28 18.06 12.87
CA GLY A 585 -16.15 19.12 12.39
C GLY A 585 -17.62 18.87 12.74
N ASN A 586 -18.01 17.61 12.89
CA ASN A 586 -19.37 17.17 13.28
C ASN A 586 -19.30 15.78 13.93
N PHE A 587 -19.12 15.72 15.26
CA PHE A 587 -19.07 14.46 16.01
C PHE A 587 -20.48 13.83 16.10
N PRO A 588 -20.67 12.49 15.92
CA PRO A 588 -19.66 11.43 15.78
C PRO A 588 -19.33 11.03 14.33
N ASP A 589 -19.55 11.90 13.35
CA ASP A 589 -19.25 11.61 11.94
C ASP A 589 -17.74 11.44 11.70
N GLU A 590 -17.30 10.20 11.52
CA GLU A 590 -15.90 9.85 11.23
C GLU A 590 -15.36 10.54 9.98
N GLY A 591 -16.21 10.90 9.01
CA GLY A 591 -15.82 11.65 7.82
C GLY A 591 -15.44 13.11 8.10
N SER A 592 -15.80 13.63 9.28
CA SER A 592 -15.50 14.99 9.73
C SER A 592 -14.27 15.08 10.64
N PHE A 593 -13.52 13.97 10.83
CA PHE A 593 -12.30 13.95 11.65
C PHE A 593 -11.23 14.88 11.10
N ILE A 594 -10.62 15.67 11.97
CA ILE A 594 -9.57 16.64 11.66
C ILE A 594 -8.25 16.12 12.20
N ASP A 595 -7.41 15.61 11.30
CA ASP A 595 -6.12 15.00 11.63
C ASP A 595 -5.07 16.06 12.00
N GLU A 596 -5.09 17.21 11.31
CA GLU A 596 -4.16 18.32 11.53
C GLU A 596 -4.84 19.65 11.24
N ILE A 597 -4.67 20.62 12.13
CA ILE A 597 -5.20 21.98 11.97
C ILE A 597 -4.22 23.01 12.51
N ASN A 598 -3.98 24.07 11.77
CA ASN A 598 -3.21 25.21 12.28
C ASN A 598 -4.06 26.14 13.15
N LEU A 599 -3.40 26.94 13.99
CA LEU A 599 -4.06 27.82 14.97
C LEU A 599 -5.08 28.78 14.31
N THR A 600 -4.73 29.38 13.18
CA THR A 600 -5.61 30.34 12.48
C THR A 600 -6.92 29.68 12.02
N ASN A 601 -6.83 28.46 11.48
CA ASN A 601 -8.00 27.71 11.05
C ASN A 601 -8.83 27.21 12.24
N LEU A 602 -8.15 26.81 13.33
CA LEU A 602 -8.81 26.42 14.58
C LEU A 602 -9.61 27.59 15.16
N GLU A 603 -9.02 28.78 15.27
CA GLU A 603 -9.70 29.99 15.73
C GLU A 603 -10.94 30.33 14.87
N LYS A 604 -10.83 30.16 13.55
CA LYS A 604 -11.96 30.37 12.63
C LYS A 604 -13.09 29.39 12.90
N LEU A 605 -12.80 28.10 13.04
CA LEU A 605 -13.79 27.07 13.33
C LEU A 605 -14.48 27.29 14.68
N VAL A 606 -13.71 27.70 15.70
CA VAL A 606 -14.27 28.05 17.02
C VAL A 606 -15.21 29.25 16.93
N LYS A 607 -14.81 30.32 16.21
CA LYS A 607 -15.65 31.51 16.01
C LYS A 607 -16.95 31.19 15.24
N GLU A 608 -16.87 30.29 14.27
CA GLU A 608 -18.02 29.85 13.47
C GLU A 608 -18.91 28.83 14.21
N LYS A 609 -18.59 28.44 15.44
CA LYS A 609 -19.24 27.39 16.24
C LYS A 609 -19.40 26.07 15.48
N LYS A 610 -18.46 25.76 14.60
CA LYS A 610 -18.41 24.53 13.80
C LYS A 610 -17.56 23.42 14.45
N LEU A 611 -16.96 23.66 15.60
CA LEU A 611 -16.30 22.66 16.41
C LEU A 611 -17.26 22.25 17.54
N LEU A 612 -17.71 21.01 17.50
CA LEU A 612 -18.30 20.34 18.65
C LEU A 612 -17.15 19.67 19.41
N THR A 613 -16.82 20.20 20.58
CA THR A 613 -16.01 19.48 21.55
C THR A 613 -16.89 18.43 22.20
N ALA A 614 -16.44 17.17 22.18
CA ALA A 614 -17.08 16.09 22.95
C ALA A 614 -16.97 16.36 24.45
#